data_ccdddd9faff8bd89bd8d4b84bcf898fa
#
_entry.id   ccdddd9faff8bd89bd8d4b84bcf898fa
#
_cell.length_a   1.000
_cell.length_b   1.000
_cell.length_c   1.000
_cell.angle_alpha   90.00
_cell.angle_beta   90.00
_cell.angle_gamma   90.00
#
_symmetry.space_group_name_H-M   'P 1'
#
loop_
_entity.id
_entity.type
_entity.pdbx_description
1 polymer ?
#
loop_
_entity_poly.entity_id
_entity_poly.type
_entity_poly.pdbx_seq_one_letter_code
_entity_poly.pdbx_strand_id
1 'polypeptide(L)'
;MVISELKVFWNRRIMSKNIKLNALAHQHSKLLHEGAYSVVELVEETLQNLKKHELNAYITITESLALKQAEVADERIKSGKAGPLTGIPIAVKDLLSTVGNTTTAGSKILSDYQPLFDCTVVERLQDAGAVIVAKTNLDEFAMGSSNEHSAFGSVINPWDPQKVPGGSSGGSAVAVANRDVSISLGTDTGGSIRQPAAFCGVTGLKPTYGRA
;
A
#
# COMPACT_ATOMS: atom_id res chain seq x y z
N MET A 1 -12.16 -5.58 43.58
CA MET A 1 -12.31 -4.38 42.73
C MET A 1 -11.42 -4.48 41.50
N VAL A 2 -11.49 -5.59 40.71
CA VAL A 2 -10.65 -5.88 39.54
C VAL A 2 -11.49 -6.32 38.33
N ILE A 3 -12.83 -6.39 38.46
CA ILE A 3 -13.70 -6.91 37.38
C ILE A 3 -14.24 -5.80 36.45
N SER A 4 -14.15 -4.52 36.83
CA SER A 4 -14.68 -3.40 36.03
C SER A 4 -13.76 -2.98 34.89
N GLU A 5 -12.45 -3.09 35.03
CA GLU A 5 -11.50 -2.67 33.99
C GLU A 5 -11.38 -3.69 32.85
N LEU A 6 -11.51 -4.99 33.12
CA LEU A 6 -11.51 -6.04 32.10
C LEU A 6 -12.75 -5.98 31.19
N LYS A 7 -13.92 -5.52 31.70
CA LYS A 7 -15.12 -5.33 30.86
C LYS A 7 -14.99 -4.15 29.89
N VAL A 8 -14.26 -3.10 30.25
CA VAL A 8 -14.03 -1.94 29.38
C VAL A 8 -13.06 -2.30 28.26
N PHE A 9 -12.06 -3.14 28.53
CA PHE A 9 -11.11 -3.64 27.51
C PHE A 9 -11.79 -4.64 26.55
N TRP A 10 -12.71 -5.49 27.04
CA TRP A 10 -13.43 -6.46 26.23
C TRP A 10 -14.53 -5.83 25.35
N ASN A 11 -15.22 -4.80 25.84
CA ASN A 11 -16.24 -4.08 25.05
C ASN A 11 -15.65 -3.20 23.94
N ARG A 12 -14.38 -2.79 24.02
CA ARG A 12 -13.70 -2.12 22.88
C ARG A 12 -13.33 -3.05 21.71
N ARG A 13 -13.30 -4.36 21.95
CA ARG A 13 -12.95 -5.38 20.95
C ARG A 13 -14.14 -5.94 20.15
N ILE A 14 -15.38 -5.59 20.48
CA ILE A 14 -16.60 -6.19 19.91
C ILE A 14 -17.40 -5.23 19.02
N MET A 15 -17.01 -3.97 18.93
CA MET A 15 -17.55 -3.12 17.84
C MET A 15 -16.52 -3.10 16.70
N SER A 16 -16.62 -4.05 15.76
CA SER A 16 -16.00 -3.87 14.46
C SER A 16 -16.60 -2.58 13.88
N LYS A 17 -15.89 -1.48 14.06
CA LYS A 17 -16.21 -0.25 13.33
C LYS A 17 -16.23 -0.66 11.87
N ASN A 18 -17.33 -0.42 11.18
CA ASN A 18 -17.54 -0.83 9.79
C ASN A 18 -16.62 0.00 8.89
N ILE A 19 -15.31 -0.31 8.92
CA ILE A 19 -14.30 0.40 8.13
C ILE A 19 -14.51 0.02 6.68
N LYS A 20 -14.91 1.00 5.86
CA LYS A 20 -15.11 0.79 4.43
C LYS A 20 -13.77 0.90 3.71
N LEU A 21 -13.02 -0.18 3.58
CA LEU A 21 -11.72 -0.21 2.89
C LEU A 21 -11.78 0.35 1.46
N ASN A 22 -12.93 0.25 0.80
CA ASN A 22 -13.17 0.81 -0.53
C ASN A 22 -13.42 2.33 -0.56
N ALA A 23 -13.28 3.02 0.58
CA ALA A 23 -13.36 4.48 0.60
C ALA A 23 -12.13 5.09 -0.08
N LEU A 24 -12.31 6.27 -0.68
CA LEU A 24 -11.22 7.00 -1.31
C LEU A 24 -10.30 7.64 -0.24
N ALA A 25 -9.05 7.93 -0.60
CA ALA A 25 -8.07 8.50 0.35
C ALA A 25 -8.57 9.73 1.09
N HIS A 26 -9.23 10.68 0.39
CA HIS A 26 -9.78 11.88 1.02
C HIS A 26 -10.95 11.56 1.99
N GLN A 27 -11.70 10.49 1.74
CA GLN A 27 -12.78 10.05 2.63
C GLN A 27 -12.18 9.43 3.89
N HIS A 28 -11.15 8.58 3.75
CA HIS A 28 -10.39 8.07 4.89
C HIS A 28 -9.78 9.21 5.71
N SER A 29 -9.11 10.16 5.05
CA SER A 29 -8.53 11.34 5.71
C SER A 29 -9.58 12.08 6.54
N LYS A 30 -10.76 12.36 5.98
CA LYS A 30 -11.86 12.99 6.69
C LYS A 30 -12.31 12.18 7.91
N LEU A 31 -12.56 10.87 7.74
CA LEU A 31 -13.04 10.00 8.82
C LEU A 31 -12.02 9.84 9.96
N LEU A 32 -10.72 9.80 9.62
CA LEU A 32 -9.63 9.78 10.60
C LEU A 32 -9.61 11.08 11.43
N HIS A 33 -9.74 12.24 10.79
CA HIS A 33 -9.79 13.54 11.49
C HIS A 33 -11.05 13.69 12.35
N GLU A 34 -12.17 13.10 11.95
CA GLU A 34 -13.41 13.07 12.72
C GLU A 34 -13.39 12.04 13.88
N GLY A 35 -12.31 11.22 13.96
CA GLY A 35 -12.17 10.18 14.97
C GLY A 35 -13.15 9.02 14.83
N ALA A 36 -13.67 8.77 13.61
CA ALA A 36 -14.56 7.65 13.33
C ALA A 36 -13.86 6.30 13.60
N TYR A 37 -12.58 6.22 13.31
CA TYR A 37 -11.65 5.14 13.64
C TYR A 37 -10.22 5.69 13.73
N SER A 38 -9.30 4.94 14.33
CA SER A 38 -7.89 5.29 14.39
C SER A 38 -7.15 4.85 13.12
N VAL A 39 -5.95 5.39 12.90
CA VAL A 39 -5.07 4.93 11.83
C VAL A 39 -4.67 3.48 12.05
N VAL A 40 -4.39 3.08 13.29
CA VAL A 40 -4.06 1.69 13.62
C VAL A 40 -5.19 0.75 13.23
N GLU A 41 -6.45 1.07 13.55
CA GLU A 41 -7.62 0.26 13.17
C GLU A 41 -7.75 0.14 11.63
N LEU A 42 -7.57 1.24 10.89
CA LEU A 42 -7.62 1.23 9.42
C LEU A 42 -6.51 0.36 8.82
N VAL A 43 -5.29 0.48 9.34
CA VAL A 43 -4.12 -0.26 8.86
C VAL A 43 -4.24 -1.75 9.18
N GLU A 44 -4.69 -2.13 10.37
CA GLU A 44 -4.95 -3.53 10.73
C GLU A 44 -5.97 -4.18 9.78
N GLU A 45 -7.09 -3.50 9.51
CA GLU A 45 -8.11 -4.00 8.58
C GLU A 45 -7.55 -4.10 7.16
N THR A 46 -6.77 -3.11 6.72
CA THR A 46 -6.08 -3.15 5.42
C THR A 46 -5.14 -4.35 5.33
N LEU A 47 -4.26 -4.54 6.31
CA LEU A 47 -3.31 -5.66 6.35
C LEU A 47 -4.01 -7.03 6.33
N GLN A 48 -5.14 -7.16 7.03
CA GLN A 48 -5.95 -8.37 6.98
C GLN A 48 -6.55 -8.59 5.59
N ASN A 49 -6.97 -7.52 4.90
CA ASN A 49 -7.52 -7.60 3.56
C ASN A 49 -6.46 -8.03 2.53
N LEU A 50 -5.25 -7.46 2.60
CA LEU A 50 -4.14 -7.81 1.69
C LEU A 50 -3.82 -9.31 1.69
N LYS A 51 -4.00 -9.98 2.84
CA LYS A 51 -3.71 -11.42 3.02
C LYS A 51 -4.80 -12.35 2.43
N LYS A 52 -5.96 -11.82 2.01
CA LYS A 52 -7.11 -12.63 1.58
C LYS A 52 -7.10 -12.99 0.09
N HIS A 53 -6.29 -12.33 -0.72
CA HIS A 53 -6.36 -12.42 -2.18
C HIS A 53 -5.21 -13.23 -2.78
N GLU A 54 -5.55 -14.06 -3.77
CA GLU A 54 -4.58 -14.85 -4.55
C GLU A 54 -4.17 -14.15 -5.86
N LEU A 55 -4.24 -12.81 -5.90
CA LEU A 55 -3.92 -12.03 -7.10
C LEU A 55 -2.41 -11.86 -7.34
N ASN A 56 -1.58 -12.31 -6.38
CA ASN A 56 -0.11 -12.18 -6.40
C ASN A 56 0.37 -10.74 -6.61
N ALA A 57 -0.42 -9.78 -6.13
CA ALA A 57 -0.13 -8.35 -6.30
C ALA A 57 1.01 -7.85 -5.38
N TYR A 58 1.36 -8.61 -4.33
CA TYR A 58 2.31 -8.21 -3.29
C TYR A 58 3.45 -9.21 -3.17
N ILE A 59 4.70 -8.72 -3.12
CA ILE A 59 5.89 -9.52 -2.78
C ILE A 59 6.07 -9.55 -1.27
N THR A 60 5.87 -8.41 -0.61
CA THR A 60 6.03 -8.28 0.85
C THR A 60 4.89 -7.46 1.44
N ILE A 61 4.27 -7.95 2.52
CA ILE A 61 3.37 -7.16 3.37
C ILE A 61 4.23 -6.59 4.51
N THR A 62 4.26 -5.27 4.65
CA THR A 62 5.17 -4.55 5.55
C THR A 62 4.54 -4.30 6.93
N GLU A 63 4.00 -5.36 7.54
CA GLU A 63 3.17 -5.28 8.75
C GLU A 63 3.83 -4.50 9.90
N SER A 64 5.08 -4.86 10.25
CA SER A 64 5.79 -4.20 11.36
C SER A 64 6.06 -2.71 11.10
N LEU A 65 6.40 -2.34 9.86
CA LEU A 65 6.58 -0.95 9.46
C LEU A 65 5.25 -0.20 9.49
N ALA A 66 4.21 -0.79 8.90
CA ALA A 66 2.90 -0.19 8.78
C ALA A 66 2.28 0.14 10.15
N LEU A 67 2.36 -0.78 11.11
CA LEU A 67 1.83 -0.55 12.47
C LEU A 67 2.58 0.57 13.20
N LYS A 68 3.92 0.62 13.11
CA LYS A 68 4.70 1.72 13.68
C LYS A 68 4.34 3.07 13.05
N GLN A 69 4.20 3.12 11.73
CA GLN A 69 3.80 4.34 11.02
C GLN A 69 2.37 4.76 11.38
N ALA A 70 1.47 3.80 11.60
CA ALA A 70 0.09 4.05 12.01
C ALA A 70 0.02 4.71 13.39
N GLU A 71 0.79 4.22 14.37
CA GLU A 71 0.89 4.84 15.69
C GLU A 71 1.38 6.30 15.62
N VAL A 72 2.43 6.55 14.84
CA VAL A 72 2.95 7.91 14.62
C VAL A 72 1.91 8.82 13.95
N ALA A 73 1.16 8.28 12.98
CA ALA A 73 0.12 9.03 12.29
C ALA A 73 -1.07 9.38 13.23
N ASP A 74 -1.48 8.45 14.11
CA ASP A 74 -2.48 8.73 15.15
C ASP A 74 -2.04 9.88 16.07
N GLU A 75 -0.77 9.90 16.48
CA GLU A 75 -0.23 11.00 17.31
C GLU A 75 -0.17 12.34 16.54
N ARG A 76 0.13 12.31 15.22
CA ARG A 76 0.07 13.52 14.38
C ARG A 76 -1.36 14.08 14.29
N ILE A 77 -2.37 13.20 14.16
CA ILE A 77 -3.79 13.60 14.14
C ILE A 77 -4.18 14.22 15.47
N LYS A 78 -3.89 13.55 16.60
CA LYS A 78 -4.20 14.04 17.96
C LYS A 78 -3.54 15.39 18.27
N SER A 79 -2.33 15.62 17.77
CA SER A 79 -1.59 16.87 17.99
C SER A 79 -1.94 18.00 17.01
N GLY A 80 -2.89 17.79 16.08
CA GLY A 80 -3.28 18.78 15.08
C GLY A 80 -2.22 19.03 14.00
N LYS A 81 -1.25 18.12 13.82
CA LYS A 81 -0.15 18.21 12.83
C LYS A 81 -0.38 17.33 11.59
N ALA A 82 -1.60 16.83 11.41
CA ALA A 82 -1.94 15.96 10.31
C ALA A 82 -2.06 16.72 8.97
N GLY A 83 -1.54 16.11 7.91
CA GLY A 83 -1.72 16.54 6.53
C GLY A 83 -2.69 15.63 5.77
N PRO A 84 -2.94 15.90 4.48
CA PRO A 84 -3.92 15.15 3.66
C PRO A 84 -3.64 13.65 3.53
N LEU A 85 -2.37 13.23 3.63
CA LEU A 85 -1.96 11.83 3.51
C LEU A 85 -1.70 11.16 4.86
N THR A 86 -1.81 11.89 5.98
CA THR A 86 -1.55 11.34 7.30
C THR A 86 -2.49 10.17 7.60
N GLY A 87 -1.91 8.99 7.83
CA GLY A 87 -2.64 7.77 8.14
C GLY A 87 -3.25 7.03 6.93
N ILE A 88 -2.99 7.48 5.70
CA ILE A 88 -3.51 6.81 4.51
C ILE A 88 -2.64 5.60 4.15
N PRO A 89 -3.21 4.37 4.07
CA PRO A 89 -2.49 3.18 3.63
C PRO A 89 -2.13 3.28 2.14
N ILE A 90 -0.84 3.03 1.82
CA ILE A 90 -0.30 3.10 0.46
C ILE A 90 0.53 1.85 0.19
N ALA A 91 0.35 1.25 -0.99
CA ALA A 91 1.23 0.20 -1.49
C ALA A 91 2.31 0.81 -2.41
N VAL A 92 3.53 0.25 -2.36
CA VAL A 92 4.70 0.80 -3.04
C VAL A 92 5.35 -0.26 -3.91
N LYS A 93 5.59 0.03 -5.20
CA LYS A 93 6.26 -0.90 -6.12
C LYS A 93 7.60 -1.36 -5.56
N ASP A 94 7.87 -2.66 -5.62
CA ASP A 94 9.07 -3.27 -5.02
C ASP A 94 10.37 -3.02 -5.82
N LEU A 95 10.38 -1.97 -6.60
CA LEU A 95 11.55 -1.32 -7.20
C LEU A 95 12.06 -0.16 -6.33
N LEU A 96 11.17 0.42 -5.52
CA LEU A 96 11.44 1.61 -4.72
C LEU A 96 12.04 1.20 -3.38
N SER A 97 13.29 1.62 -3.14
CA SER A 97 14.02 1.34 -1.90
C SER A 97 13.23 1.80 -0.68
N THR A 98 13.05 0.90 0.28
CA THR A 98 12.30 1.15 1.53
C THR A 98 13.07 0.51 2.69
N VAL A 99 13.63 1.33 3.56
CA VAL A 99 14.43 0.88 4.70
C VAL A 99 13.63 -0.05 5.62
N GLY A 100 14.30 -1.10 6.12
CA GLY A 100 13.69 -2.10 7.00
C GLY A 100 12.84 -3.15 6.28
N ASN A 101 12.76 -3.08 4.94
CA ASN A 101 12.10 -4.09 4.11
C ASN A 101 12.98 -4.46 2.93
N THR A 102 12.87 -5.69 2.44
CA THR A 102 13.54 -6.09 1.21
C THR A 102 13.05 -5.26 0.03
N THR A 103 13.93 -5.03 -0.94
CA THR A 103 13.58 -4.42 -2.23
C THR A 103 14.15 -5.30 -3.33
N THR A 104 13.30 -6.15 -3.88
CA THR A 104 13.71 -7.25 -4.74
C THR A 104 13.76 -6.89 -6.23
N ALA A 105 13.12 -5.80 -6.62
CA ALA A 105 12.89 -5.45 -8.04
C ALA A 105 12.24 -6.60 -8.85
N GLY A 106 11.45 -7.48 -8.21
CA GLY A 106 10.86 -8.66 -8.83
C GLY A 106 11.86 -9.74 -9.21
N SER A 107 13.09 -9.70 -8.67
CA SER A 107 14.21 -10.60 -8.99
C SER A 107 14.67 -11.42 -7.81
N LYS A 108 15.01 -12.69 -8.04
CA LYS A 108 15.68 -13.54 -7.05
C LYS A 108 17.11 -13.08 -6.74
N ILE A 109 17.76 -12.35 -7.63
CA ILE A 109 19.10 -11.80 -7.43
C ILE A 109 19.13 -10.84 -6.24
N LEU A 110 18.01 -10.12 -6.01
CA LEU A 110 17.85 -9.16 -4.92
C LEU A 110 16.91 -9.65 -3.81
N SER A 111 16.63 -10.95 -3.71
CA SER A 111 15.66 -11.49 -2.74
C SER A 111 15.99 -11.12 -1.28
N ASP A 112 17.27 -10.94 -0.95
CA ASP A 112 17.73 -10.62 0.39
C ASP A 112 18.26 -9.18 0.51
N TYR A 113 18.12 -8.37 -0.55
CA TYR A 113 18.64 -7.01 -0.54
C TYR A 113 17.86 -6.10 0.42
N GLN A 114 18.55 -5.57 1.39
CA GLN A 114 18.08 -4.60 2.36
C GLN A 114 18.63 -3.21 1.99
N PRO A 115 17.80 -2.28 1.50
CA PRO A 115 18.26 -0.94 1.16
C PRO A 115 18.73 -0.19 2.41
N LEU A 116 19.82 0.58 2.26
CA LEU A 116 20.41 1.40 3.32
C LEU A 116 19.73 2.78 3.47
N PHE A 117 18.90 3.16 2.50
CA PHE A 117 18.18 4.44 2.48
C PHE A 117 16.83 4.28 1.78
N ASP A 118 15.88 5.11 2.16
CA ASP A 118 14.63 5.26 1.42
C ASP A 118 14.88 6.06 0.13
N CYS A 119 14.23 5.68 -0.97
CA CYS A 119 14.24 6.56 -2.13
C CYS A 119 13.40 7.81 -1.87
N THR A 120 13.70 8.91 -2.56
CA THR A 120 13.09 10.23 -2.30
C THR A 120 11.56 10.21 -2.24
N VAL A 121 10.89 9.43 -3.10
CA VAL A 121 9.42 9.39 -3.08
C VAL A 121 8.86 8.65 -1.86
N VAL A 122 9.56 7.63 -1.37
CA VAL A 122 9.21 6.90 -0.14
C VAL A 122 9.41 7.82 1.08
N GLU A 123 10.55 8.50 1.16
CA GLU A 123 10.85 9.48 2.20
C GLU A 123 9.75 10.56 2.26
N ARG A 124 9.43 11.18 1.13
CA ARG A 124 8.37 12.22 1.06
C ARG A 124 6.99 11.71 1.45
N LEU A 125 6.64 10.47 1.14
CA LEU A 125 5.37 9.88 1.59
C LEU A 125 5.34 9.67 3.10
N GLN A 126 6.43 9.16 3.68
CA GLN A 126 6.55 8.99 5.13
C GLN A 126 6.50 10.34 5.85
N ASP A 127 7.18 11.36 5.33
CA ASP A 127 7.13 12.73 5.85
C ASP A 127 5.71 13.31 5.81
N ALA A 128 4.96 13.04 4.76
CA ALA A 128 3.55 13.41 4.65
C ALA A 128 2.62 12.58 5.58
N GLY A 129 3.17 11.58 6.27
CA GLY A 129 2.45 10.73 7.22
C GLY A 129 1.68 9.57 6.60
N ALA A 130 1.94 9.23 5.34
CA ALA A 130 1.37 8.03 4.72
C ALA A 130 1.90 6.75 5.37
N VAL A 131 1.12 5.68 5.33
CA VAL A 131 1.47 4.37 5.90
C VAL A 131 1.75 3.38 4.78
N ILE A 132 2.98 2.87 4.71
CA ILE A 132 3.37 1.87 3.71
C ILE A 132 2.95 0.49 4.20
N VAL A 133 1.97 -0.13 3.52
CA VAL A 133 1.38 -1.41 3.94
C VAL A 133 1.91 -2.62 3.17
N ALA A 134 2.45 -2.40 1.96
CA ALA A 134 2.99 -3.49 1.15
C ALA A 134 3.97 -3.02 0.07
N LYS A 135 4.82 -3.96 -0.38
CA LYS A 135 5.66 -3.85 -1.57
C LYS A 135 4.98 -4.65 -2.68
N THR A 136 4.62 -3.95 -3.78
CA THR A 136 3.86 -4.56 -4.88
C THR A 136 4.75 -5.27 -5.90
N ASN A 137 4.23 -6.36 -6.45
CA ASN A 137 4.88 -7.16 -7.48
C ASN A 137 4.98 -6.39 -8.83
N LEU A 138 5.97 -6.76 -9.65
CA LEU A 138 6.34 -6.06 -10.87
C LEU A 138 7.04 -7.00 -11.85
N ASP A 139 7.12 -6.63 -13.12
CA ASP A 139 8.08 -7.29 -14.03
C ASP A 139 9.50 -7.08 -13.52
N GLU A 140 10.35 -8.11 -13.62
CA GLU A 140 11.72 -8.12 -13.12
C GLU A 140 12.51 -6.89 -13.60
N PHE A 141 13.14 -6.16 -12.67
CA PHE A 141 13.84 -4.89 -12.89
C PHE A 141 13.02 -3.82 -13.63
N ALA A 142 11.69 -3.88 -13.54
CA ALA A 142 10.76 -3.03 -14.28
C ALA A 142 10.91 -3.14 -15.83
N MET A 143 11.48 -4.23 -16.32
CA MET A 143 11.68 -4.53 -17.74
C MET A 143 10.61 -5.48 -18.23
N GLY A 144 9.45 -4.94 -18.57
CA GLY A 144 8.30 -5.69 -19.05
C GLY A 144 7.05 -4.83 -19.14
N SER A 145 5.98 -5.41 -19.66
CA SER A 145 4.70 -4.71 -19.87
C SER A 145 3.47 -5.56 -19.58
N SER A 146 3.66 -6.76 -19.01
CA SER A 146 2.55 -7.69 -18.72
C SER A 146 2.46 -8.10 -17.27
N ASN A 147 3.54 -7.98 -16.51
CA ASN A 147 3.76 -8.50 -15.15
C ASN A 147 3.74 -10.04 -15.08
N GLU A 148 4.17 -10.68 -16.15
CA GLU A 148 4.40 -12.13 -16.21
C GLU A 148 5.86 -12.50 -15.87
N HIS A 149 6.78 -11.54 -15.94
CA HIS A 149 8.22 -11.72 -15.80
C HIS A 149 8.75 -11.43 -14.38
N SER A 150 7.96 -11.72 -13.36
CA SER A 150 8.41 -11.65 -11.98
C SER A 150 8.98 -12.98 -11.51
N ALA A 151 10.10 -12.95 -10.78
CA ALA A 151 10.63 -14.13 -10.09
C ALA A 151 9.72 -14.67 -8.97
N PHE A 152 8.72 -13.88 -8.56
CA PHE A 152 7.72 -14.21 -7.57
C PHE A 152 6.38 -14.65 -8.19
N GLY A 153 6.36 -14.90 -9.49
CA GLY A 153 5.17 -15.31 -10.24
C GLY A 153 4.36 -14.15 -10.83
N SER A 154 3.49 -14.49 -11.77
CA SER A 154 2.65 -13.53 -12.50
C SER A 154 1.61 -12.88 -11.59
N VAL A 155 1.34 -11.60 -11.82
CA VAL A 155 0.22 -10.90 -11.20
C VAL A 155 -1.05 -11.17 -11.99
N ILE A 156 -2.15 -11.40 -11.29
CA ILE A 156 -3.45 -11.74 -11.89
C ILE A 156 -4.30 -10.46 -12.03
N ASN A 157 -4.90 -10.28 -13.22
CA ASN A 157 -5.85 -9.19 -13.45
C ASN A 157 -7.13 -9.42 -12.64
N PRO A 158 -7.58 -8.48 -11.79
CA PRO A 158 -8.73 -8.69 -10.90
C PRO A 158 -10.08 -8.79 -11.64
N TRP A 159 -10.15 -8.35 -12.90
CA TRP A 159 -11.37 -8.40 -13.71
C TRP A 159 -11.51 -9.70 -14.49
N ASP A 160 -10.39 -10.25 -14.95
CA ASP A 160 -10.35 -11.52 -15.72
C ASP A 160 -9.01 -12.22 -15.45
N PRO A 161 -9.01 -13.36 -14.74
CA PRO A 161 -7.79 -14.09 -14.40
C PRO A 161 -7.05 -14.68 -15.60
N GLN A 162 -7.67 -14.68 -16.79
CA GLN A 162 -7.03 -15.12 -18.04
C GLN A 162 -6.33 -13.96 -18.78
N LYS A 163 -6.36 -12.75 -18.22
CA LYS A 163 -5.74 -11.55 -18.79
C LYS A 163 -4.60 -11.06 -17.92
N VAL A 164 -3.62 -10.43 -18.57
CA VAL A 164 -2.55 -9.75 -17.84
C VAL A 164 -3.04 -8.42 -17.26
N PRO A 165 -2.52 -8.01 -16.10
CA PRO A 165 -2.84 -6.69 -15.52
C PRO A 165 -2.13 -5.54 -16.23
N GLY A 166 -1.17 -5.86 -17.12
CA GLY A 166 -0.20 -4.91 -17.64
C GLY A 166 0.97 -4.73 -16.67
N GLY A 167 2.02 -4.06 -17.14
CA GLY A 167 3.28 -3.86 -16.39
C GLY A 167 4.06 -2.64 -16.88
N SER A 168 5.19 -2.42 -16.23
CA SER A 168 5.80 -3.25 -15.20
C SER A 168 5.22 -3.05 -13.79
N SER A 169 4.32 -2.08 -13.55
CA SER A 169 3.70 -1.83 -12.23
C SER A 169 2.33 -2.53 -12.09
N GLY A 170 2.24 -3.80 -12.52
CA GLY A 170 0.98 -4.56 -12.50
C GLY A 170 0.42 -4.73 -11.10
N GLY A 171 1.25 -5.14 -10.13
CA GLY A 171 0.83 -5.28 -8.74
C GLY A 171 0.30 -3.98 -8.14
N SER A 172 0.90 -2.82 -8.50
CA SER A 172 0.42 -1.52 -8.04
C SER A 172 -0.97 -1.17 -8.60
N ALA A 173 -1.21 -1.46 -9.88
CA ALA A 173 -2.51 -1.24 -10.50
C ALA A 173 -3.58 -2.19 -9.94
N VAL A 174 -3.23 -3.47 -9.73
CA VAL A 174 -4.11 -4.48 -9.15
C VAL A 174 -4.50 -4.13 -7.72
N ALA A 175 -3.56 -3.65 -6.90
CA ALA A 175 -3.82 -3.23 -5.52
C ALA A 175 -4.94 -2.16 -5.43
N VAL A 176 -4.96 -1.21 -6.38
CA VAL A 176 -6.00 -0.18 -6.45
C VAL A 176 -7.28 -0.72 -7.08
N ALA A 177 -7.19 -1.49 -8.17
CA ALA A 177 -8.35 -2.06 -8.85
C ALA A 177 -9.15 -3.03 -7.96
N ASN A 178 -8.44 -3.82 -7.13
CA ASN A 178 -9.05 -4.71 -6.14
C ASN A 178 -9.55 -3.97 -4.89
N ARG A 179 -9.32 -2.66 -4.79
CA ARG A 179 -9.70 -1.82 -3.64
C ARG A 179 -9.03 -2.20 -2.33
N ASP A 180 -7.83 -2.75 -2.40
CA ASP A 180 -7.03 -3.08 -1.23
C ASP A 180 -6.44 -1.81 -0.60
N VAL A 181 -6.06 -0.86 -1.46
CA VAL A 181 -5.61 0.49 -1.11
C VAL A 181 -6.22 1.50 -2.09
N SER A 182 -6.39 2.74 -1.66
CA SER A 182 -6.90 3.80 -2.53
C SER A 182 -5.81 4.47 -3.38
N ILE A 183 -4.55 4.30 -3.02
CA ILE A 183 -3.39 4.85 -3.71
C ILE A 183 -2.26 3.82 -3.71
N SER A 184 -1.57 3.69 -4.84
CA SER A 184 -0.35 2.89 -4.95
C SER A 184 0.70 3.61 -5.78
N LEU A 185 1.99 3.42 -5.44
CA LEU A 185 3.11 3.93 -6.24
C LEU A 185 3.61 2.88 -7.23
N GLY A 186 3.82 3.34 -8.46
CA GLY A 186 4.54 2.62 -9.51
C GLY A 186 5.71 3.43 -10.04
N THR A 187 6.34 2.92 -11.11
CA THR A 187 7.33 3.64 -11.92
C THR A 187 6.94 3.57 -13.39
N ASP A 188 7.26 4.59 -14.17
CA ASP A 188 6.87 4.68 -15.58
C ASP A 188 7.97 5.29 -16.42
N THR A 189 8.69 4.47 -17.18
CA THR A 189 9.63 4.91 -18.19
C THR A 189 8.97 4.93 -19.57
N GLY A 190 8.41 3.81 -20.02
CA GLY A 190 7.78 3.63 -21.33
C GLY A 190 6.27 3.38 -21.28
N GLY A 191 5.62 3.54 -20.09
CA GLY A 191 4.19 3.24 -19.92
C GLY A 191 3.86 2.44 -18.68
N SER A 192 4.86 2.11 -17.85
CA SER A 192 4.75 1.12 -16.77
C SER A 192 3.84 1.52 -15.58
N ILE A 193 3.23 2.69 -15.56
CA ILE A 193 2.08 3.07 -14.72
C ILE A 193 0.82 3.15 -15.58
N ARG A 194 0.88 3.88 -16.69
CA ARG A 194 -0.29 4.21 -17.52
C ARG A 194 -0.93 2.98 -18.15
N GLN A 195 -0.11 2.06 -18.64
CA GLN A 195 -0.59 0.85 -19.30
C GLN A 195 -1.27 -0.12 -18.32
N PRO A 196 -0.66 -0.52 -17.17
CA PRO A 196 -1.36 -1.37 -16.22
C PRO A 196 -2.57 -0.67 -15.59
N ALA A 197 -2.54 0.66 -15.40
CA ALA A 197 -3.71 1.40 -14.96
C ALA A 197 -4.87 1.30 -15.97
N ALA A 198 -4.59 1.42 -17.29
CA ALA A 198 -5.59 1.25 -18.32
C ALA A 198 -6.16 -0.19 -18.36
N PHE A 199 -5.32 -1.21 -18.24
CA PHE A 199 -5.74 -2.62 -18.27
C PHE A 199 -6.53 -3.03 -17.02
N CYS A 200 -6.25 -2.40 -15.87
CA CYS A 200 -6.97 -2.64 -14.62
C CYS A 200 -8.14 -1.67 -14.37
N GLY A 201 -8.40 -0.73 -15.29
CA GLY A 201 -9.53 0.22 -15.18
C GLY A 201 -9.38 1.22 -14.03
N VAL A 202 -8.16 1.66 -13.72
CA VAL A 202 -7.87 2.65 -12.68
C VAL A 202 -7.18 3.87 -13.26
N THR A 203 -7.14 4.97 -12.50
CA THR A 203 -6.43 6.19 -12.93
C THR A 203 -4.94 6.02 -12.73
N GLY A 204 -4.16 6.14 -13.81
CA GLY A 204 -2.69 6.16 -13.79
C GLY A 204 -2.16 7.55 -14.11
N LEU A 205 -1.35 8.11 -13.22
CA LEU A 205 -0.70 9.42 -13.40
C LEU A 205 0.82 9.25 -13.49
N LYS A 206 1.39 9.69 -14.62
CA LYS A 206 2.83 9.91 -14.77
C LYS A 206 3.06 11.43 -14.90
N PRO A 207 3.65 12.08 -13.91
CA PRO A 207 3.96 13.50 -14.00
C PRO A 207 5.04 13.78 -15.05
N THR A 208 5.26 15.05 -15.34
CA THR A 208 6.40 15.48 -16.18
C THR A 208 7.70 15.02 -15.53
N TYR A 209 8.68 14.59 -16.35
CA TYR A 209 10.00 14.16 -15.90
C TYR A 209 10.64 15.20 -14.97
N GLY A 210 11.24 14.73 -13.88
CA GLY A 210 11.89 15.58 -12.87
C GLY A 210 10.94 16.27 -11.87
N ARG A 211 9.65 15.92 -11.86
CA ARG A 211 8.66 16.46 -10.91
C ARG A 211 8.46 15.61 -9.65
N ALA A 212 8.90 14.36 -9.67
CA ALA A 212 8.82 13.41 -8.55
C ALA A 212 10.20 13.14 -7.96
#